data_7880e658ec28eebc063d3103127c5b70
#
_entry.id   7880e658ec28eebc063d3103127c5b70
#
_cell.length_a   1.000
_cell.length_b   1.000
_cell.length_c   1.000
_cell.angle_alpha   90.00
_cell.angle_beta   90.00
_cell.angle_gamma   90.00
#
_symmetry.space_group_name_H-M   'P 1'
#
loop_
_entity.id
_entity.type
_entity.pdbx_description
1 polymer ?
#
loop_
_entity_poly.entity_id
_entity_poly.type
_entity_poly.pdbx_seq_one_letter_code
_entity_poly.pdbx_strand_id
1 'polypeptide(L)'
;MNKKPNVLVLKTDGINCDSELAFAFKIAGGEPKTVHINELRSKKENLKNYNILAIPGGFSYGDDIVSGKILAVELTSFFSEELKKFIERKDTLTIGICNGFQVLIRTGLLPFRSIGKMDATLTNNDSEHFECRWINLRIEENTRCAFLKGISTPRMVAKASDLRLLRGERANISV
;
A
#
# COMPACT_ATOMS: atom_id res chain seq x y z
N MET A 1 14.95 -25.50 1.77
CA MET A 1 14.89 -24.25 2.56
C MET A 1 13.99 -23.27 1.85
N ASN A 2 12.89 -22.82 2.46
CA ASN A 2 12.07 -21.78 1.86
C ASN A 2 12.88 -20.47 1.83
N LYS A 3 13.07 -19.92 0.64
CA LYS A 3 13.77 -18.65 0.45
C LYS A 3 12.95 -17.55 1.11
N LYS A 4 13.56 -16.74 1.96
CA LYS A 4 12.90 -15.58 2.58
C LYS A 4 12.51 -14.57 1.49
N PRO A 5 11.32 -13.94 1.58
CA PRO A 5 10.93 -12.94 0.61
C PRO A 5 11.74 -11.65 0.78
N ASN A 6 12.26 -11.14 -0.33
CA ASN A 6 12.88 -9.82 -0.37
C ASN A 6 11.81 -8.74 -0.37
N VAL A 7 11.89 -7.81 0.57
CA VAL A 7 10.90 -6.73 0.74
C VAL A 7 11.52 -5.39 0.43
N LEU A 8 11.00 -4.69 -0.55
CA LEU A 8 11.30 -3.28 -0.77
C LEU A 8 10.37 -2.45 0.10
N VAL A 9 10.92 -1.76 1.07
CA VAL A 9 10.22 -0.73 1.84
C VAL A 9 10.51 0.62 1.18
N LEU A 10 9.49 1.19 0.54
CA LEU A 10 9.65 2.42 -0.22
C LEU A 10 9.85 3.61 0.72
N LYS A 11 10.81 4.46 0.39
CA LYS A 11 11.06 5.72 1.08
C LYS A 11 11.01 6.90 0.13
N THR A 12 10.37 7.96 0.58
CA THR A 12 10.42 9.30 -0.04
C THR A 12 10.49 10.34 1.06
N ASP A 13 10.64 11.60 0.69
CA ASP A 13 10.51 12.71 1.63
C ASP A 13 9.13 12.68 2.29
N GLY A 14 9.07 12.89 3.61
CA GLY A 14 7.86 12.86 4.40
C GLY A 14 7.38 11.47 4.87
N ILE A 15 7.87 10.36 4.30
CA ILE A 15 7.66 9.02 4.87
C ILE A 15 8.50 8.89 6.14
N ASN A 16 7.84 8.56 7.26
CA ASN A 16 8.49 8.46 8.57
C ASN A 16 8.27 7.12 9.29
N CYS A 17 7.44 6.21 8.74
CA CYS A 17 7.17 4.88 9.31
C CYS A 17 7.89 3.75 8.54
N ASP A 18 8.96 4.08 7.82
CA ASP A 18 9.72 3.11 7.03
C ASP A 18 10.49 2.11 7.91
N SER A 19 11.07 2.60 9.00
CA SER A 19 11.84 1.76 9.94
C SER A 19 10.94 0.76 10.67
N GLU A 20 9.77 1.19 11.13
CA GLU A 20 8.79 0.34 11.80
C GLU A 20 8.26 -0.75 10.85
N LEU A 21 7.97 -0.37 9.59
CA LEU A 21 7.50 -1.33 8.61
C LEU A 21 8.60 -2.34 8.24
N ALA A 22 9.83 -1.89 8.06
CA ALA A 22 10.98 -2.77 7.84
C ALA A 22 11.18 -3.74 9.01
N PHE A 23 11.08 -3.23 10.25
CA PHE A 23 11.19 -4.07 11.44
C PHE A 23 10.09 -5.13 11.51
N ALA A 24 8.84 -4.76 11.20
CA ALA A 24 7.71 -5.70 11.16
C ALA A 24 7.95 -6.83 10.15
N PHE A 25 8.44 -6.53 8.95
CA PHE A 25 8.78 -7.55 7.96
C PHE A 25 9.94 -8.44 8.41
N LYS A 26 10.94 -7.89 9.08
CA LYS A 26 12.06 -8.66 9.63
C LYS A 26 11.59 -9.68 10.68
N ILE A 27 10.71 -9.27 11.60
CA ILE A 27 10.11 -10.18 12.60
C ILE A 27 9.28 -11.27 11.90
N ALA A 28 8.55 -10.92 10.84
CA ALA A 28 7.76 -11.87 10.06
C ALA A 28 8.61 -12.82 9.20
N GLY A 29 9.93 -12.70 9.22
CA GLY A 29 10.85 -13.60 8.52
C GLY A 29 11.19 -13.16 7.09
N GLY A 30 10.83 -11.95 6.68
CA GLY A 30 11.25 -11.34 5.42
C GLY A 30 12.65 -10.72 5.49
N GLU A 31 13.17 -10.34 4.33
CA GLU A 31 14.42 -9.58 4.18
C GLU A 31 14.10 -8.16 3.66
N PRO A 32 13.80 -7.22 4.57
CA PRO A 32 13.45 -5.86 4.19
C PRO A 32 14.68 -5.04 3.85
N LYS A 33 14.55 -4.23 2.80
CA LYS A 33 15.47 -3.17 2.44
C LYS A 33 14.68 -1.88 2.23
N THR A 34 15.03 -0.84 2.97
CA THR A 34 14.50 0.51 2.72
C THR A 34 15.21 1.09 1.50
N VAL A 35 14.43 1.48 0.51
CA VAL A 35 14.91 1.98 -0.79
C VAL A 35 14.26 3.34 -1.06
N HIS A 36 15.08 4.36 -1.22
CA HIS A 36 14.59 5.67 -1.61
C HIS A 36 14.15 5.67 -3.08
N ILE A 37 13.05 6.35 -3.40
CA ILE A 37 12.50 6.38 -4.76
C ILE A 37 13.53 6.83 -5.81
N ASN A 38 14.47 7.69 -5.43
CA ASN A 38 15.57 8.13 -6.29
C ASN A 38 16.56 7.00 -6.64
N GLU A 39 16.67 5.96 -5.80
CA GLU A 39 17.49 4.79 -6.12
C GLU A 39 16.83 3.92 -7.20
N LEU A 40 15.50 3.82 -7.17
CA LEU A 40 14.74 3.21 -8.26
C LEU A 40 14.87 4.03 -9.54
N ARG A 41 14.73 5.37 -9.44
CA ARG A 41 14.83 6.28 -10.59
C ARG A 41 16.22 6.23 -11.24
N SER A 42 17.28 6.17 -10.45
CA SER A 42 18.66 6.05 -10.95
C SER A 42 19.06 4.62 -11.34
N LYS A 43 18.13 3.66 -11.23
CA LYS A 43 18.35 2.22 -11.49
C LYS A 43 19.45 1.58 -10.63
N LYS A 44 19.82 2.19 -9.51
CA LYS A 44 20.65 1.54 -8.47
C LYS A 44 19.93 0.38 -7.83
N GLU A 45 18.61 0.50 -7.72
CA GLU A 45 17.71 -0.56 -7.28
C GLU A 45 16.66 -0.84 -8.35
N ASN A 46 16.08 -2.06 -8.31
CA ASN A 46 15.10 -2.46 -9.30
C ASN A 46 14.02 -3.35 -8.64
N LEU A 47 12.74 -3.06 -8.92
CA LEU A 47 11.59 -3.81 -8.40
C LEU A 47 11.64 -5.31 -8.70
N LYS A 48 12.29 -5.72 -9.81
CA LYS A 48 12.44 -7.14 -10.18
C LYS A 48 13.17 -7.99 -9.13
N ASN A 49 13.99 -7.37 -8.27
CA ASN A 49 14.78 -8.05 -7.26
C ASN A 49 13.97 -8.36 -5.98
N TYR A 50 12.74 -7.89 -5.89
CA TYR A 50 11.91 -7.98 -4.70
C TYR A 50 10.66 -8.83 -4.95
N ASN A 51 10.15 -9.39 -3.85
CA ASN A 51 8.89 -10.13 -3.83
C ASN A 51 7.75 -9.29 -3.24
N ILE A 52 8.07 -8.33 -2.37
CA ILE A 52 7.07 -7.49 -1.73
C ILE A 52 7.44 -6.02 -1.94
N LEU A 53 6.48 -5.24 -2.43
CA LEU A 53 6.52 -3.78 -2.42
C LEU A 53 5.69 -3.29 -1.23
N ALA A 54 6.35 -2.69 -0.25
CA ALA A 54 5.74 -2.16 0.94
C ALA A 54 5.82 -0.63 0.94
N ILE A 55 4.67 0.05 0.97
CA ILE A 55 4.58 1.51 1.04
C ILE A 55 4.18 1.89 2.47
N PRO A 56 5.08 2.52 3.23
CA PRO A 56 4.86 2.87 4.63
C PRO A 56 3.82 3.98 4.81
N GLY A 57 3.47 4.21 6.06
CA GLY A 57 2.78 5.40 6.52
C GLY A 57 3.70 6.61 6.66
N GLY A 58 3.10 7.73 6.96
CA GLY A 58 3.73 9.04 7.08
C GLY A 58 2.97 10.06 6.25
N PHE A 59 3.69 11.06 5.77
CA PHE A 59 3.15 12.16 4.98
C PHE A 59 4.01 12.33 3.73
N SER A 60 3.89 11.41 2.77
CA SER A 60 4.69 11.45 1.55
C SER A 60 4.56 12.81 0.86
N TYR A 61 5.70 13.49 0.69
CA TYR A 61 5.78 14.86 0.16
C TYR A 61 4.91 15.87 0.93
N GLY A 62 4.83 15.74 2.27
CA GLY A 62 4.07 16.64 3.14
C GLY A 62 2.55 16.59 2.97
N ASP A 63 2.04 15.72 2.10
CA ASP A 63 0.63 15.72 1.66
C ASP A 63 0.16 17.08 1.09
N ASP A 64 1.09 17.87 0.52
CA ASP A 64 0.92 19.27 0.14
C ASP A 64 -0.27 19.54 -0.81
N ILE A 65 -0.65 18.58 -1.62
CA ILE A 65 -1.80 18.71 -2.53
C ILE A 65 -2.98 17.92 -2.00
N VAL A 66 -2.81 16.63 -1.81
CA VAL A 66 -3.76 15.66 -1.22
C VAL A 66 -2.97 14.43 -0.83
N SER A 67 -3.30 13.82 0.31
CA SER A 67 -2.60 12.67 0.90
C SER A 67 -2.23 11.60 -0.13
N GLY A 68 -0.94 11.34 -0.27
CA GLY A 68 -0.38 10.34 -1.15
C GLY A 68 -0.45 10.65 -2.66
N LYS A 69 -0.91 11.82 -3.08
CA LYS A 69 -1.12 12.14 -4.51
C LYS A 69 0.20 12.25 -5.28
N ILE A 70 1.16 12.97 -4.75
CA ILE A 70 2.45 13.19 -5.44
C ILE A 70 3.17 11.87 -5.66
N LEU A 71 3.29 11.04 -4.62
CA LEU A 71 3.91 9.72 -4.75
C LEU A 71 3.15 8.82 -5.73
N ALA A 72 1.82 8.87 -5.74
CA ALA A 72 1.04 8.11 -6.70
C ALA A 72 1.31 8.54 -8.15
N VAL A 73 1.41 9.85 -8.41
CA VAL A 73 1.78 10.38 -9.73
C VAL A 73 3.19 9.95 -10.11
N GLU A 74 4.16 10.02 -9.21
CA GLU A 74 5.51 9.53 -9.49
C GLU A 74 5.52 8.05 -9.88
N LEU A 75 4.85 7.22 -9.09
CA LEU A 75 4.78 5.77 -9.35
C LEU A 75 4.10 5.45 -10.68
N THR A 76 3.05 6.18 -11.04
CA THR A 76 2.32 5.93 -12.29
C THR A 76 2.97 6.56 -13.51
N SER A 77 3.74 7.65 -13.35
CA SER A 77 4.40 8.34 -14.45
C SER A 77 5.78 7.75 -14.78
N PHE A 78 6.59 7.51 -13.76
CA PHE A 78 7.99 7.09 -13.97
C PHE A 78 8.19 5.57 -13.85
N PHE A 79 7.33 4.87 -13.11
CA PHE A 79 7.50 3.45 -12.79
C PHE A 79 6.35 2.58 -13.27
N SER A 80 5.48 3.08 -14.14
CA SER A 80 4.28 2.36 -14.60
C SER A 80 4.62 0.98 -15.16
N GLU A 81 5.61 0.89 -16.02
CA GLU A 81 5.99 -0.38 -16.66
C GLU A 81 6.66 -1.36 -15.68
N GLU A 82 7.51 -0.85 -14.78
CA GLU A 82 8.11 -1.68 -13.74
C GLU A 82 7.07 -2.20 -12.77
N LEU A 83 6.10 -1.36 -12.39
CA LEU A 83 4.98 -1.75 -11.52
C LEU A 83 4.08 -2.79 -12.20
N LYS A 84 3.73 -2.60 -13.48
CA LYS A 84 2.96 -3.58 -14.24
C LYS A 84 3.66 -4.94 -14.25
N LYS A 85 4.93 -4.97 -14.63
CA LYS A 85 5.73 -6.21 -14.61
C LYS A 85 5.82 -6.83 -13.22
N PHE A 86 5.92 -5.99 -12.16
CA PHE A 86 5.97 -6.46 -10.80
C PHE A 86 4.66 -7.13 -10.38
N ILE A 87 3.51 -6.49 -10.61
CA ILE A 87 2.22 -7.03 -10.19
C ILE A 87 1.72 -8.22 -11.03
N GLU A 88 2.23 -8.40 -12.26
CA GLU A 88 1.93 -9.55 -13.11
C GLU A 88 2.63 -10.82 -12.64
N ARG A 89 3.72 -10.71 -11.91
CA ARG A 89 4.43 -11.87 -11.35
C ARG A 89 3.56 -12.56 -10.29
N LYS A 90 3.62 -13.89 -10.25
CA LYS A 90 2.87 -14.72 -9.28
C LYS A 90 3.49 -14.76 -7.89
N ASP A 91 4.75 -14.36 -7.77
CA ASP A 91 5.55 -14.39 -6.54
C ASP A 91 5.69 -13.01 -5.90
N THR A 92 4.84 -12.05 -6.26
CA THR A 92 4.88 -10.69 -5.74
C THR A 92 3.61 -10.29 -5.01
N LEU A 93 3.79 -9.44 -4.01
CA LEU A 93 2.73 -8.83 -3.21
C LEU A 93 2.98 -7.34 -3.05
N THR A 94 1.89 -6.58 -2.87
CA THR A 94 1.96 -5.14 -2.57
C THR A 94 1.15 -4.86 -1.32
N ILE A 95 1.70 -4.07 -0.41
CA ILE A 95 1.02 -3.62 0.81
C ILE A 95 1.24 -2.13 1.00
N GLY A 96 0.20 -1.41 1.42
CA GLY A 96 0.26 -0.02 1.81
C GLY A 96 -0.37 0.18 3.17
N ILE A 97 0.33 0.91 4.05
CA ILE A 97 -0.13 1.21 5.40
C ILE A 97 -0.42 2.71 5.51
N CYS A 98 -1.61 3.09 6.00
CA CYS A 98 -2.01 4.48 6.20
C CYS A 98 -1.84 5.31 4.91
N ASN A 99 -0.88 6.25 4.88
CA ASN A 99 -0.56 7.03 3.67
C ASN A 99 -0.19 6.14 2.48
N GLY A 100 0.50 5.01 2.72
CA GLY A 100 0.79 4.02 1.69
C GLY A 100 -0.47 3.39 1.08
N PHE A 101 -1.52 3.16 1.87
CA PHE A 101 -2.81 2.71 1.34
C PHE A 101 -3.46 3.80 0.46
N GLN A 102 -3.39 5.06 0.89
CA GLN A 102 -3.88 6.19 0.09
C GLN A 102 -3.16 6.27 -1.27
N VAL A 103 -1.84 6.04 -1.27
CA VAL A 103 -1.04 5.94 -2.52
C VAL A 103 -1.54 4.80 -3.39
N LEU A 104 -1.74 3.60 -2.85
CA LEU A 104 -2.19 2.44 -3.63
C LEU A 104 -3.56 2.65 -4.28
N ILE A 105 -4.50 3.30 -3.59
CA ILE A 105 -5.80 3.68 -4.19
C ILE A 105 -5.59 4.64 -5.35
N ARG A 106 -4.75 5.68 -5.16
CA ARG A 106 -4.53 6.72 -6.18
C ARG A 106 -3.74 6.24 -7.40
N THR A 107 -2.87 5.24 -7.24
CA THR A 107 -2.20 4.60 -8.38
C THR A 107 -3.12 3.72 -9.20
N GLY A 108 -4.31 3.35 -8.68
CA GLY A 108 -5.19 2.34 -9.27
C GLY A 108 -4.73 0.90 -9.02
N LEU A 109 -3.66 0.68 -8.23
CA LEU A 109 -3.25 -0.67 -7.81
C LEU A 109 -4.32 -1.35 -6.97
N LEU A 110 -5.01 -0.59 -6.16
CA LEU A 110 -6.21 -1.03 -5.47
C LEU A 110 -7.44 -0.35 -6.06
N PRO A 111 -8.58 -1.06 -6.13
CA PRO A 111 -8.79 -2.47 -5.75
C PRO A 111 -8.46 -3.49 -6.84
N PHE A 112 -8.32 -3.08 -8.11
CA PHE A 112 -8.35 -3.99 -9.27
C PHE A 112 -7.03 -4.15 -10.02
N ARG A 113 -5.91 -3.66 -9.49
CA ARG A 113 -4.60 -3.68 -10.16
C ARG A 113 -4.56 -2.91 -11.49
N SER A 114 -5.35 -1.86 -11.60
CA SER A 114 -5.52 -1.05 -12.82
C SER A 114 -4.63 0.18 -12.78
N ILE A 115 -3.32 0.02 -12.93
CA ILE A 115 -2.36 1.13 -12.85
C ILE A 115 -2.77 2.28 -13.76
N GLY A 116 -2.86 3.49 -13.20
CA GLY A 116 -3.25 4.70 -13.90
C GLY A 116 -4.78 4.88 -14.05
N LYS A 117 -5.59 3.89 -13.66
CA LYS A 117 -7.05 3.98 -13.64
C LYS A 117 -7.57 3.89 -12.20
N MET A 118 -8.11 4.96 -11.70
CA MET A 118 -8.62 5.03 -10.33
C MET A 118 -10.10 4.61 -10.29
N ASP A 119 -10.36 3.35 -9.91
CA ASP A 119 -11.71 2.79 -9.77
C ASP A 119 -12.32 3.02 -8.37
N ALA A 120 -11.53 3.57 -7.45
CA ALA A 120 -11.95 3.95 -6.10
C ALA A 120 -11.21 5.23 -5.69
N THR A 121 -11.77 5.99 -4.77
CA THR A 121 -11.14 7.20 -4.23
C THR A 121 -11.35 7.31 -2.73
N LEU A 122 -10.54 8.14 -2.09
CA LEU A 122 -10.68 8.53 -0.70
C LEU A 122 -11.22 9.96 -0.64
N THR A 123 -12.21 10.16 0.20
CA THR A 123 -12.84 11.45 0.46
C THR A 123 -13.02 11.65 1.96
N ASN A 124 -13.40 12.85 2.37
CA ASN A 124 -13.66 13.17 3.77
C ASN A 124 -14.71 12.24 4.38
N ASN A 125 -14.61 11.99 5.68
CA ASN A 125 -15.66 11.31 6.44
C ASN A 125 -16.98 12.06 6.33
N ASP A 126 -18.10 11.35 6.45
CA ASP A 126 -19.43 11.99 6.48
C ASP A 126 -19.61 12.95 7.66
N SER A 127 -18.86 12.73 8.74
CA SER A 127 -18.82 13.58 9.91
C SER A 127 -18.01 14.86 9.72
N GLU A 128 -17.27 14.99 8.60
CA GLU A 128 -16.32 16.07 8.32
C GLU A 128 -15.19 16.23 9.36
N HIS A 129 -15.06 15.24 10.28
CA HIS A 129 -14.08 15.23 11.34
C HIS A 129 -13.19 14.01 11.29
N PHE A 130 -12.02 14.12 11.92
CA PHE A 130 -11.14 13.00 12.18
C PHE A 130 -11.84 12.02 13.14
N GLU A 131 -11.97 10.76 12.72
CA GLU A 131 -12.53 9.70 13.55
C GLU A 131 -11.45 8.78 14.09
N CYS A 132 -11.40 8.62 15.42
CA CYS A 132 -10.54 7.69 16.10
C CYS A 132 -11.39 6.77 16.98
N ARG A 133 -11.58 5.52 16.57
CA ARG A 133 -12.43 4.56 17.28
C ARG A 133 -12.00 3.12 17.02
N TRP A 134 -12.38 2.23 17.92
CA TRP A 134 -12.24 0.80 17.70
C TRP A 134 -13.27 0.31 16.69
N ILE A 135 -12.83 -0.49 15.73
CA ILE A 135 -13.69 -1.14 14.74
C ILE A 135 -13.38 -2.63 14.69
N ASN A 136 -14.40 -3.41 14.31
CA ASN A 136 -14.22 -4.83 14.04
C ASN A 136 -13.97 -5.01 12.53
N LEU A 137 -12.91 -5.73 12.20
CA LEU A 137 -12.63 -6.15 10.83
C LEU A 137 -13.02 -7.62 10.66
N ARG A 138 -13.80 -7.90 9.64
CA ARG A 138 -14.10 -9.26 9.19
C ARG A 138 -13.33 -9.52 7.91
N ILE A 139 -12.69 -10.68 7.84
CA ILE A 139 -12.06 -11.15 6.61
C ILE A 139 -13.15 -11.83 5.78
N GLU A 140 -13.29 -11.40 4.54
CA GLU A 140 -14.23 -12.02 3.60
C GLU A 140 -13.75 -13.44 3.25
N GLU A 141 -14.66 -14.42 3.30
CA GLU A 141 -14.36 -15.85 3.11
C GLU A 141 -13.70 -16.12 1.75
N ASN A 142 -14.11 -15.39 0.71
CA ASN A 142 -13.59 -15.52 -0.66
C ASN A 142 -12.44 -14.55 -0.95
N THR A 143 -11.75 -14.05 0.05
CA THR A 143 -10.64 -13.10 -0.17
C THR A 143 -9.56 -13.68 -1.06
N ARG A 144 -9.12 -12.91 -2.06
CA ARG A 144 -7.96 -13.23 -2.89
C ARG A 144 -6.65 -12.68 -2.32
N CYS A 145 -6.72 -11.95 -1.22
CA CYS A 145 -5.56 -11.34 -0.59
C CYS A 145 -4.68 -12.41 0.07
N ALA A 146 -3.46 -12.56 -0.43
CA ALA A 146 -2.52 -13.57 0.09
C ALA A 146 -2.12 -13.31 1.54
N PHE A 147 -2.09 -12.05 1.99
CA PHE A 147 -1.80 -11.69 3.38
C PHE A 147 -2.89 -12.12 4.38
N LEU A 148 -4.11 -12.37 3.90
CA LEU A 148 -5.24 -12.75 4.75
C LEU A 148 -5.53 -14.25 4.69
N LYS A 149 -4.81 -15.00 3.88
CA LYS A 149 -5.03 -16.42 3.69
C LYS A 149 -4.76 -17.21 4.98
N GLY A 150 -5.75 -17.99 5.42
CA GLY A 150 -5.65 -18.79 6.65
C GLY A 150 -5.92 -18.01 7.95
N ILE A 151 -6.29 -16.74 7.86
CA ILE A 151 -6.74 -15.96 9.00
C ILE A 151 -8.26 -16.00 9.04
N SER A 152 -8.84 -16.65 10.06
CA SER A 152 -10.29 -16.84 10.19
C SER A 152 -10.95 -15.98 11.27
N THR A 153 -10.16 -15.32 12.09
CA THR A 153 -10.67 -14.62 13.29
C THR A 153 -10.92 -13.14 13.02
N PRO A 154 -12.11 -12.62 13.38
CA PRO A 154 -12.33 -11.18 13.40
C PRO A 154 -11.29 -10.47 14.26
N ARG A 155 -10.79 -9.35 13.79
CA ARG A 155 -9.81 -8.52 14.52
C ARG A 155 -10.43 -7.18 14.85
N MET A 156 -10.31 -6.77 16.10
CA MET A 156 -10.61 -5.41 16.49
C MET A 156 -9.37 -4.54 16.31
N VAL A 157 -9.50 -3.44 15.62
CA VAL A 157 -8.43 -2.48 15.35
C VAL A 157 -8.91 -1.07 15.61
N ALA A 158 -7.99 -0.19 15.94
CA ALA A 158 -8.29 1.24 16.00
C ALA A 158 -8.33 1.79 14.56
N LYS A 159 -9.44 2.45 14.21
CA LYS A 159 -9.50 3.32 13.04
C LYS A 159 -9.19 4.75 13.49
N ALA A 160 -8.23 5.38 12.83
CA ALA A 160 -7.96 6.80 12.97
C ALA A 160 -7.79 7.39 11.57
N SER A 161 -8.77 8.16 11.11
CA SER A 161 -8.77 8.70 9.74
C SER A 161 -9.77 9.84 9.60
N ASP A 162 -9.43 10.83 8.80
CA ASP A 162 -10.33 11.86 8.27
C ASP A 162 -10.95 11.48 6.92
N LEU A 163 -10.57 10.34 6.38
CA LEU A 163 -10.98 9.90 5.05
C LEU A 163 -11.79 8.61 5.08
N ARG A 164 -12.74 8.52 4.15
CA ARG A 164 -13.49 7.30 3.82
C ARG A 164 -13.24 6.89 2.37
N LEU A 165 -13.33 5.60 2.10
CA LEU A 165 -13.23 5.04 0.76
C LEU A 165 -14.57 5.19 0.03
N LEU A 166 -14.57 5.83 -1.14
CA LEU A 166 -15.66 5.80 -2.11
C LEU A 166 -15.31 4.85 -3.24
N ARG A 167 -16.31 4.15 -3.73
CA ARG A 167 -16.20 3.19 -4.84
C ARG A 167 -16.91 3.70 -6.06
N GLY A 168 -16.39 3.39 -7.25
CA GLY A 168 -17.17 3.45 -8.49
C GLY A 168 -18.20 2.31 -8.52
N GLU A 169 -19.24 2.45 -9.35
CA GLU A 169 -20.42 1.56 -9.40
C GLU A 169 -20.16 0.07 -9.63
N ARG A 170 -18.92 -0.35 -9.87
CA ARG A 170 -18.54 -1.75 -10.18
C ARG A 170 -17.83 -2.51 -9.08
N ALA A 171 -17.68 -1.94 -7.91
CA ALA A 171 -16.86 -2.55 -6.85
C ALA A 171 -17.68 -3.00 -5.65
N ASN A 172 -17.96 -4.30 -5.55
CA ASN A 172 -18.32 -4.94 -4.28
C ASN A 172 -17.04 -5.22 -3.48
N ILE A 173 -16.50 -4.21 -2.81
CA ILE A 173 -15.44 -4.39 -1.84
C ILE A 173 -16.03 -4.10 -0.47
N SER A 174 -16.15 -5.10 0.38
CA SER A 174 -16.40 -4.88 1.81
C SER A 174 -15.07 -4.50 2.45
N VAL A 175 -14.96 -3.32 3.03
CA VAL A 175 -13.83 -2.88 3.85
C VAL A 175 -14.12 -3.22 5.31
#